data_a40a4fb248d75424ec3da5d96384ce97
#
_entry.id   a40a4fb248d75424ec3da5d96384ce97
#
_cell.length_a   1.000
_cell.length_b   1.000
_cell.length_c   1.000
_cell.angle_alpha   90.00
_cell.angle_beta   90.00
_cell.angle_gamma   90.00
#
_symmetry.space_group_name_H-M   'P 1'
#
loop_
_entity.id
_entity.type
_entity.pdbx_description
1 polymer ?
#
loop_
_entity_poly.entity_id
_entity_poly.type
_entity_poly.pdbx_seq_one_letter_code
_entity_poly.pdbx_strand_id
1 'polypeptide(L)'
;MAFTGQLAVITGGGSGMGQAWARRLAGEGATVAILDLNDEGMAATASGFTNVHRFSVDITDAQAVRETFSDIEVRLGPVERVANAAAIMPFGRLVDEDPDLTNKVMAVNYGGLANVATAALPAMLERGYGDFISFSSMTGIIPGLLMGAYASSKAAVQHYSEILYHENRDSGLRFCCVCPPTVATPLWRQAEATVVPKLPSKGETLTPDQVIDEVERCLELGKPFAYPGKQTKFGVIMRRLFPGVVWKESHDAEGF
;
A
#
# COMPACT_ATOMS: atom_id res chain seq x y z
N MET A 1 -7.71 16.94 7.92
CA MET A 1 -9.18 16.89 7.70
C MET A 1 -9.52 15.51 7.14
N ALA A 2 -10.68 14.96 7.50
CA ALA A 2 -11.16 13.73 6.89
C ALA A 2 -11.32 13.90 5.37
N PHE A 3 -11.33 12.80 4.64
CA PHE A 3 -11.64 12.78 3.22
C PHE A 3 -13.03 13.39 2.98
N THR A 4 -13.08 14.46 2.20
CA THR A 4 -14.32 15.18 1.90
C THR A 4 -14.91 14.82 0.53
N GLY A 5 -14.22 13.94 -0.22
CA GLY A 5 -14.68 13.43 -1.51
C GLY A 5 -15.81 12.41 -1.37
N GLN A 6 -16.44 12.08 -2.50
CA GLN A 6 -17.60 11.20 -2.50
C GLN A 6 -17.23 9.73 -2.74
N LEU A 7 -16.28 9.43 -3.65
CA LEU A 7 -15.92 8.07 -4.03
C LEU A 7 -14.43 7.77 -3.82
N ALA A 8 -14.17 6.73 -3.03
CA ALA A 8 -12.83 6.17 -2.84
C ALA A 8 -12.76 4.74 -3.41
N VAL A 9 -11.67 4.42 -4.11
CA VAL A 9 -11.33 3.07 -4.58
C VAL A 9 -10.16 2.55 -3.77
N ILE A 10 -10.30 1.35 -3.19
CA ILE A 10 -9.27 0.75 -2.32
C ILE A 10 -8.96 -0.67 -2.80
N THR A 11 -7.72 -0.93 -3.21
CA THR A 11 -7.26 -2.30 -3.50
C THR A 11 -6.79 -2.99 -2.23
N GLY A 12 -6.87 -4.33 -2.20
CA GLY A 12 -6.61 -5.09 -0.97
C GLY A 12 -7.68 -4.87 0.10
N GLY A 13 -8.91 -4.54 -0.33
CA GLY A 13 -10.02 -4.17 0.56
C GLY A 13 -10.60 -5.33 1.37
N GLY A 14 -10.19 -6.58 1.09
CA GLY A 14 -10.64 -7.76 1.83
C GLY A 14 -9.94 -7.98 3.17
N SER A 15 -8.82 -7.28 3.46
CA SER A 15 -8.10 -7.46 4.72
C SER A 15 -7.19 -6.27 5.08
N GLY A 16 -6.62 -6.31 6.28
CA GLY A 16 -5.50 -5.46 6.70
C GLY A 16 -5.73 -3.96 6.54
N MET A 17 -4.76 -3.28 5.92
CA MET A 17 -4.80 -1.82 5.71
C MET A 17 -5.97 -1.39 4.83
N GLY A 18 -6.21 -2.11 3.71
CA GLY A 18 -7.30 -1.80 2.80
C GLY A 18 -8.67 -1.92 3.46
N GLN A 19 -8.90 -3.01 4.23
CA GLN A 19 -10.12 -3.21 5.01
C GLN A 19 -10.34 -2.08 6.03
N ALA A 20 -9.31 -1.78 6.84
CA ALA A 20 -9.41 -0.76 7.88
C ALA A 20 -9.74 0.61 7.29
N TRP A 21 -9.09 0.99 6.20
CA TRP A 21 -9.34 2.26 5.56
C TRP A 21 -10.71 2.32 4.89
N ALA A 22 -11.13 1.24 4.22
CA ALA A 22 -12.46 1.14 3.62
C ALA A 22 -13.57 1.35 4.66
N ARG A 23 -13.47 0.67 5.79
CA ARG A 23 -14.45 0.81 6.90
C ARG A 23 -14.44 2.20 7.53
N ARG A 24 -13.26 2.81 7.68
CA ARG A 24 -13.15 4.18 8.19
C ARG A 24 -13.83 5.18 7.26
N LEU A 25 -13.51 5.17 5.96
CA LEU A 25 -14.13 6.08 4.99
C LEU A 25 -15.64 5.87 4.86
N ALA A 26 -16.09 4.61 4.86
CA ALA A 26 -17.51 4.29 4.83
C ALA A 26 -18.24 4.80 6.08
N GLY A 27 -17.63 4.68 7.26
CA GLY A 27 -18.15 5.21 8.51
C GLY A 27 -18.17 6.75 8.56
N GLU A 28 -17.32 7.41 7.80
CA GLU A 28 -17.29 8.87 7.60
C GLU A 28 -18.26 9.33 6.50
N GLY A 29 -18.99 8.39 5.84
CA GLY A 29 -20.04 8.68 4.88
C GLY A 29 -19.61 8.64 3.40
N ALA A 30 -18.35 8.35 3.10
CA ALA A 30 -17.91 8.20 1.71
C ALA A 30 -18.44 6.91 1.07
N THR A 31 -18.72 6.94 -0.23
CA THR A 31 -18.91 5.73 -1.05
C THR A 31 -17.54 5.08 -1.26
N VAL A 32 -17.43 3.77 -1.02
CA VAL A 32 -16.16 3.06 -1.12
C VAL A 32 -16.31 1.86 -2.05
N ALA A 33 -15.50 1.81 -3.10
CA ALA A 33 -15.33 0.63 -3.93
C ALA A 33 -14.08 -0.14 -3.44
N ILE A 34 -14.25 -1.38 -3.01
CA ILE A 34 -13.16 -2.25 -2.59
C ILE A 34 -12.85 -3.30 -3.65
N LEU A 35 -11.57 -3.46 -3.97
CA LEU A 35 -11.05 -4.39 -4.96
C LEU A 35 -10.19 -5.44 -4.28
N ASP A 36 -10.52 -6.71 -4.43
CA ASP A 36 -9.75 -7.85 -3.88
C ASP A 36 -10.11 -9.14 -4.62
N LEU A 37 -9.30 -10.18 -4.47
CA LEU A 37 -9.63 -11.55 -4.87
C LEU A 37 -10.34 -12.33 -3.74
N ASN A 38 -10.27 -11.84 -2.52
CA ASN A 38 -10.85 -12.48 -1.34
C ASN A 38 -12.31 -12.00 -1.12
N ASP A 39 -13.25 -12.69 -1.72
CA ASP A 39 -14.68 -12.37 -1.61
C ASP A 39 -15.22 -12.42 -0.17
N GLU A 40 -14.76 -13.38 0.64
CA GLU A 40 -15.17 -13.48 2.06
C GLU A 40 -14.65 -12.28 2.86
N GLY A 41 -13.39 -11.91 2.63
CA GLY A 41 -12.79 -10.73 3.24
C GLY A 41 -13.51 -9.44 2.83
N MET A 42 -13.86 -9.30 1.55
CA MET A 42 -14.64 -8.16 1.07
C MET A 42 -16.04 -8.13 1.67
N ALA A 43 -16.70 -9.30 1.81
CA ALA A 43 -18.00 -9.39 2.46
C ALA A 43 -17.93 -8.97 3.93
N ALA A 44 -16.89 -9.39 4.63
CA ALA A 44 -16.64 -8.96 6.02
C ALA A 44 -16.38 -7.45 6.10
N THR A 45 -15.63 -6.88 5.16
CA THR A 45 -15.37 -5.42 5.09
C THR A 45 -16.65 -4.63 4.89
N ALA A 46 -17.52 -5.06 3.99
CA ALA A 46 -18.79 -4.40 3.67
C ALA A 46 -19.88 -4.62 4.73
N SER A 47 -19.68 -5.56 5.65
CA SER A 47 -20.69 -5.88 6.67
C SER A 47 -20.99 -4.65 7.56
N GLY A 48 -22.26 -4.27 7.62
CA GLY A 48 -22.74 -3.11 8.35
C GLY A 48 -22.69 -1.78 7.58
N PHE A 49 -22.26 -1.79 6.32
CA PHE A 49 -22.20 -0.62 5.46
C PHE A 49 -23.01 -0.81 4.18
N THR A 50 -23.86 0.17 3.83
CA THR A 50 -24.60 0.18 2.56
C THR A 50 -23.87 0.91 1.44
N ASN A 51 -22.83 1.66 1.79
CA ASN A 51 -21.98 2.48 0.91
C ASN A 51 -20.63 1.84 0.57
N VAL A 52 -20.45 0.53 0.88
CA VAL A 52 -19.27 -0.25 0.46
C VAL A 52 -19.67 -1.20 -0.67
N HIS A 53 -19.03 -1.04 -1.82
CA HIS A 53 -19.24 -1.82 -3.04
C HIS A 53 -18.04 -2.73 -3.30
N ARG A 54 -18.30 -4.00 -3.62
CA ARG A 54 -17.28 -5.04 -3.82
C ARG A 54 -17.04 -5.31 -5.29
N PHE A 55 -15.77 -5.39 -5.70
CA PHE A 55 -15.34 -5.73 -7.04
C PHE A 55 -14.26 -6.80 -6.96
N SER A 56 -14.54 -8.00 -7.46
CA SER A 56 -13.56 -9.09 -7.51
C SER A 56 -12.69 -8.89 -8.75
N VAL A 57 -11.40 -8.58 -8.56
CA VAL A 57 -10.46 -8.34 -9.65
C VAL A 57 -9.04 -8.68 -9.24
N ASP A 58 -8.32 -9.35 -10.16
CA ASP A 58 -6.88 -9.51 -10.06
C ASP A 58 -6.18 -8.24 -10.57
N ILE A 59 -5.52 -7.52 -9.66
CA ILE A 59 -4.82 -6.28 -10.04
C ILE A 59 -3.63 -6.52 -10.95
N THR A 60 -3.18 -7.75 -11.14
CA THR A 60 -2.13 -8.09 -12.12
C THR A 60 -2.63 -8.13 -13.55
N ASP A 61 -3.95 -8.22 -13.75
CA ASP A 61 -4.60 -8.13 -15.06
C ASP A 61 -4.95 -6.67 -15.38
N ALA A 62 -4.12 -6.04 -16.22
CA ALA A 62 -4.28 -4.64 -16.59
C ALA A 62 -5.59 -4.34 -17.34
N GLN A 63 -6.14 -5.30 -18.09
CA GLN A 63 -7.42 -5.12 -18.78
C GLN A 63 -8.58 -5.18 -17.80
N ALA A 64 -8.62 -6.20 -16.95
CA ALA A 64 -9.63 -6.34 -15.92
C ALA A 64 -9.68 -5.13 -14.97
N VAL A 65 -8.50 -4.58 -14.61
CA VAL A 65 -8.42 -3.36 -13.80
C VAL A 65 -9.03 -2.16 -14.51
N ARG A 66 -8.71 -1.92 -15.78
CA ARG A 66 -9.31 -0.81 -16.56
C ARG A 66 -10.83 -0.95 -16.69
N GLU A 67 -11.32 -2.15 -16.99
CA GLU A 67 -12.75 -2.42 -17.10
C GLU A 67 -13.45 -2.19 -15.76
N THR A 68 -12.83 -2.62 -14.65
CA THR A 68 -13.37 -2.41 -13.30
C THR A 68 -13.44 -0.92 -12.93
N PHE A 69 -12.39 -0.13 -13.22
CA PHE A 69 -12.43 1.32 -12.96
C PHE A 69 -13.50 2.01 -13.80
N SER A 70 -13.66 1.64 -15.06
CA SER A 70 -14.75 2.15 -15.93
C SER A 70 -16.15 1.80 -15.36
N ASP A 71 -16.37 0.55 -14.92
CA ASP A 71 -17.63 0.13 -14.30
C ASP A 71 -17.90 0.90 -12.99
N ILE A 72 -16.87 1.11 -12.17
CA ILE A 72 -16.98 1.91 -10.95
C ILE A 72 -17.43 3.33 -11.26
N GLU A 73 -16.78 4.02 -12.21
CA GLU A 73 -17.14 5.40 -12.54
C GLU A 73 -18.55 5.52 -13.16
N VAL A 74 -18.95 4.56 -13.97
CA VAL A 74 -20.31 4.52 -14.52
C VAL A 74 -21.38 4.32 -13.44
N ARG A 75 -21.13 3.47 -12.45
CA ARG A 75 -22.11 3.08 -11.42
C ARG A 75 -22.13 4.00 -10.21
N LEU A 76 -20.97 4.49 -9.81
CA LEU A 76 -20.79 5.16 -8.52
C LEU A 76 -20.35 6.62 -8.65
N GLY A 77 -19.94 7.05 -9.83
CA GLY A 77 -19.48 8.41 -10.08
C GLY A 77 -17.97 8.54 -10.18
N PRO A 78 -17.44 9.77 -10.27
CA PRO A 78 -16.02 10.02 -10.49
C PRO A 78 -15.17 9.56 -9.28
N VAL A 79 -14.09 8.84 -9.56
CA VAL A 79 -13.14 8.41 -8.51
C VAL A 79 -12.33 9.63 -8.04
N GLU A 80 -12.43 9.93 -6.74
CA GLU A 80 -11.76 11.06 -6.12
C GLU A 80 -10.58 10.65 -5.22
N ARG A 81 -10.56 9.39 -4.76
CA ARG A 81 -9.43 8.84 -4.02
C ARG A 81 -9.12 7.42 -4.47
N VAL A 82 -7.84 7.12 -4.64
CA VAL A 82 -7.33 5.75 -4.83
C VAL A 82 -6.34 5.43 -3.73
N ALA A 83 -6.54 4.31 -3.02
CA ALA A 83 -5.58 3.76 -2.07
C ALA A 83 -5.16 2.34 -2.53
N ASN A 84 -3.97 2.22 -3.11
CA ASN A 84 -3.45 0.94 -3.60
C ASN A 84 -2.73 0.19 -2.48
N ALA A 85 -3.48 -0.60 -1.69
CA ALA A 85 -2.99 -1.32 -0.52
C ALA A 85 -2.81 -2.84 -0.74
N ALA A 86 -3.23 -3.37 -1.90
CA ALA A 86 -3.05 -4.78 -2.22
C ALA A 86 -1.57 -5.16 -2.27
N ALA A 87 -1.19 -6.22 -1.56
CA ALA A 87 0.18 -6.73 -1.55
C ALA A 87 0.24 -8.16 -1.02
N ILE A 88 1.30 -8.87 -1.40
CA ILE A 88 1.71 -10.15 -0.82
C ILE A 88 3.13 -10.02 -0.24
N MET A 89 3.42 -10.77 0.85
CA MET A 89 4.67 -10.65 1.59
C MET A 89 5.17 -12.04 2.04
N PRO A 90 5.74 -12.85 1.15
CA PRO A 90 6.42 -14.08 1.53
C PRO A 90 7.74 -13.78 2.25
N PHE A 91 8.19 -14.74 3.06
CA PHE A 91 9.49 -14.72 3.74
C PHE A 91 10.32 -15.91 3.33
N GLY A 92 11.63 -15.70 3.15
CA GLY A 92 12.58 -16.74 2.81
C GLY A 92 13.95 -16.16 2.44
N ARG A 93 14.96 -17.02 2.34
CA ARG A 93 16.25 -16.64 1.77
C ARG A 93 16.10 -16.62 0.25
N LEU A 94 16.53 -15.55 -0.39
CA LEU A 94 16.41 -15.38 -1.85
C LEU A 94 17.01 -16.54 -2.65
N VAL A 95 18.07 -17.17 -2.14
CA VAL A 95 18.73 -18.30 -2.83
C VAL A 95 17.92 -19.59 -2.76
N ASP A 96 16.97 -19.68 -1.82
CA ASP A 96 16.13 -20.87 -1.59
C ASP A 96 14.71 -20.65 -2.13
N GLU A 97 14.38 -19.42 -2.59
CA GLU A 97 13.06 -19.09 -3.15
C GLU A 97 12.91 -19.56 -4.59
N ASP A 98 11.70 -20.00 -4.93
CA ASP A 98 11.32 -20.19 -6.33
C ASP A 98 11.32 -18.83 -7.04
N PRO A 99 12.02 -18.66 -8.18
CA PRO A 99 11.99 -17.42 -8.96
C PRO A 99 10.58 -16.96 -9.35
N ASP A 100 9.64 -17.89 -9.53
CA ASP A 100 8.24 -17.57 -9.84
C ASP A 100 7.54 -16.87 -8.67
N LEU A 101 7.93 -17.16 -7.42
CA LEU A 101 7.43 -16.45 -6.25
C LEU A 101 7.89 -14.98 -6.26
N THR A 102 9.18 -14.73 -6.52
CA THR A 102 9.71 -13.36 -6.65
C THR A 102 9.01 -12.60 -7.78
N ASN A 103 8.82 -13.23 -8.95
CA ASN A 103 8.10 -12.64 -10.08
C ASN A 103 6.64 -12.33 -9.72
N LYS A 104 5.96 -13.23 -9.01
CA LYS A 104 4.59 -13.02 -8.52
C LYS A 104 4.51 -11.83 -7.55
N VAL A 105 5.46 -11.72 -6.62
CA VAL A 105 5.52 -10.58 -5.68
C VAL A 105 5.68 -9.26 -6.43
N MET A 106 6.55 -9.22 -7.44
CA MET A 106 6.72 -8.04 -8.29
C MET A 106 5.46 -7.73 -9.11
N ALA A 107 4.84 -8.74 -9.70
CA ALA A 107 3.61 -8.56 -10.48
C ALA A 107 2.46 -8.00 -9.61
N VAL A 108 2.25 -8.53 -8.41
CA VAL A 108 1.19 -8.05 -7.51
C VAL A 108 1.52 -6.67 -6.93
N ASN A 109 2.68 -6.54 -6.26
CA ASN A 109 2.96 -5.35 -5.45
C ASN A 109 3.30 -4.11 -6.27
N TYR A 110 4.06 -4.29 -7.38
CA TYR A 110 4.49 -3.21 -8.25
C TYR A 110 3.66 -3.16 -9.54
N GLY A 111 3.52 -4.28 -10.25
CA GLY A 111 2.73 -4.34 -11.48
C GLY A 111 1.27 -3.96 -11.25
N GLY A 112 0.66 -4.46 -10.16
CA GLY A 112 -0.69 -4.08 -9.74
C GLY A 112 -0.83 -2.58 -9.47
N LEU A 113 0.16 -1.94 -8.81
CA LEU A 113 0.15 -0.48 -8.64
C LEU A 113 0.19 0.24 -10.00
N ALA A 114 1.04 -0.19 -10.92
CA ALA A 114 1.14 0.42 -12.25
C ALA A 114 -0.17 0.28 -13.04
N ASN A 115 -0.83 -0.89 -12.97
CA ASN A 115 -2.13 -1.12 -13.60
C ASN A 115 -3.21 -0.21 -13.01
N VAL A 116 -3.27 -0.08 -11.68
CA VAL A 116 -4.22 0.81 -10.99
C VAL A 116 -3.96 2.27 -11.32
N ALA A 117 -2.69 2.70 -11.33
CA ALA A 117 -2.32 4.07 -11.67
C ALA A 117 -2.75 4.43 -13.11
N THR A 118 -2.47 3.54 -14.07
CA THR A 118 -2.84 3.78 -15.48
C THR A 118 -4.34 3.72 -15.75
N ALA A 119 -5.11 3.01 -14.92
CA ALA A 119 -6.57 2.97 -15.01
C ALA A 119 -7.23 4.21 -14.39
N ALA A 120 -6.73 4.70 -13.26
CA ALA A 120 -7.38 5.76 -12.49
C ALA A 120 -6.92 7.17 -12.89
N LEU A 121 -5.60 7.36 -13.02
CA LEU A 121 -5.02 8.70 -13.11
C LEU A 121 -5.42 9.51 -14.34
N PRO A 122 -5.61 8.96 -15.56
CA PRO A 122 -5.99 9.78 -16.69
C PRO A 122 -7.26 10.60 -16.44
N ALA A 123 -8.33 9.98 -15.94
CA ALA A 123 -9.57 10.68 -15.63
C ALA A 123 -9.44 11.64 -14.43
N MET A 124 -8.65 11.26 -13.41
CA MET A 124 -8.38 12.13 -12.25
C MET A 124 -7.57 13.37 -12.66
N LEU A 125 -6.57 13.22 -13.52
CA LEU A 125 -5.75 14.32 -14.05
C LEU A 125 -6.57 15.28 -14.92
N GLU A 126 -7.47 14.76 -15.76
CA GLU A 126 -8.38 15.56 -16.56
C GLU A 126 -9.29 16.43 -15.67
N ARG A 127 -9.74 15.90 -14.55
CA ARG A 127 -10.56 16.62 -13.57
C ARG A 127 -9.75 17.62 -12.71
N GLY A 128 -8.46 17.39 -12.54
CA GLY A 128 -7.54 18.27 -11.79
C GLY A 128 -7.71 18.22 -10.28
N TYR A 129 -8.30 17.16 -9.72
CA TYR A 129 -8.41 16.95 -8.26
C TYR A 129 -8.49 15.47 -7.90
N GLY A 130 -8.09 15.15 -6.68
CA GLY A 130 -8.16 13.82 -6.10
C GLY A 130 -6.88 13.41 -5.39
N ASP A 131 -6.93 12.24 -4.76
CA ASP A 131 -5.83 11.67 -3.99
C ASP A 131 -5.40 10.33 -4.57
N PHE A 132 -4.09 10.16 -4.79
CA PHE A 132 -3.52 8.88 -5.18
C PHE A 132 -2.52 8.42 -4.13
N ILE A 133 -2.85 7.34 -3.43
CA ILE A 133 -2.06 6.79 -2.34
C ILE A 133 -1.52 5.42 -2.70
N SER A 134 -0.20 5.24 -2.61
CA SER A 134 0.48 3.97 -2.80
C SER A 134 1.11 3.47 -1.50
N PHE A 135 1.08 2.16 -1.27
CA PHE A 135 1.68 1.54 -0.09
C PHE A 135 3.02 0.89 -0.43
N SER A 136 4.11 1.59 -0.11
CA SER A 136 5.43 0.99 0.02
C SER A 136 5.59 0.35 1.41
N SER A 137 6.75 0.37 1.97
CA SER A 137 7.11 -0.11 3.32
C SER A 137 8.46 0.50 3.71
N MET A 138 8.74 0.49 5.01
CA MET A 138 10.11 0.74 5.47
C MET A 138 11.13 -0.24 4.88
N THR A 139 10.73 -1.46 4.56
CA THR A 139 11.59 -2.46 3.91
C THR A 139 12.00 -2.08 2.49
N GLY A 140 11.26 -1.19 1.82
CA GLY A 140 11.68 -0.59 0.55
C GLY A 140 12.85 0.39 0.69
N ILE A 141 13.12 0.87 1.90
CA ILE A 141 14.21 1.81 2.23
C ILE A 141 15.30 1.11 3.02
N ILE A 142 14.92 0.35 4.04
CA ILE A 142 15.80 -0.44 4.90
C ILE A 142 15.53 -1.91 4.60
N PRO A 143 16.28 -2.53 3.65
CA PRO A 143 16.03 -3.91 3.28
C PRO A 143 16.18 -4.84 4.48
N GLY A 144 15.18 -5.68 4.70
CA GLY A 144 15.19 -6.72 5.72
C GLY A 144 15.73 -8.04 5.18
N LEU A 145 16.55 -8.72 5.95
CA LEU A 145 16.94 -10.12 5.66
C LEU A 145 15.69 -11.00 5.65
N LEU A 146 15.66 -12.05 4.86
CA LEU A 146 14.53 -12.96 4.67
C LEU A 146 13.28 -12.34 4.03
N MET A 147 13.36 -11.09 3.56
CA MET A 147 12.25 -10.36 2.94
C MET A 147 12.62 -9.86 1.53
N GLY A 148 13.54 -10.52 0.84
CA GLY A 148 14.18 -9.98 -0.36
C GLY A 148 13.20 -9.65 -1.48
N ALA A 149 12.32 -10.57 -1.88
CA ALA A 149 11.32 -10.34 -2.92
C ALA A 149 10.37 -9.18 -2.56
N TYR A 150 9.85 -9.18 -1.32
CA TYR A 150 8.98 -8.12 -0.82
C TYR A 150 9.70 -6.77 -0.76
N ALA A 151 10.89 -6.70 -0.15
CA ALA A 151 11.66 -5.47 -0.04
C ALA A 151 11.96 -4.85 -1.40
N SER A 152 12.37 -5.68 -2.39
CA SER A 152 12.61 -5.25 -3.75
C SER A 152 11.36 -4.67 -4.41
N SER A 153 10.20 -5.33 -4.26
CA SER A 153 8.93 -4.83 -4.78
C SER A 153 8.52 -3.48 -4.15
N LYS A 154 8.75 -3.31 -2.83
CA LYS A 154 8.41 -2.07 -2.13
C LYS A 154 9.38 -0.93 -2.45
N ALA A 155 10.64 -1.22 -2.77
CA ALA A 155 11.57 -0.24 -3.33
C ALA A 155 11.12 0.24 -4.72
N ALA A 156 10.67 -0.68 -5.59
CA ALA A 156 10.11 -0.34 -6.89
C ALA A 156 8.85 0.54 -6.75
N VAL A 157 7.92 0.19 -5.87
CA VAL A 157 6.73 1.01 -5.53
C VAL A 157 7.13 2.41 -5.10
N GLN A 158 8.15 2.55 -4.24
CA GLN A 158 8.60 3.85 -3.77
C GLN A 158 9.12 4.74 -4.90
N HIS A 159 10.04 4.23 -5.73
CA HIS A 159 10.60 4.98 -6.85
C HIS A 159 9.55 5.34 -7.90
N TYR A 160 8.66 4.39 -8.22
CA TYR A 160 7.54 4.66 -9.13
C TYR A 160 6.65 5.80 -8.61
N SER A 161 6.30 5.76 -7.32
CA SER A 161 5.45 6.78 -6.70
C SER A 161 6.13 8.15 -6.63
N GLU A 162 7.45 8.20 -6.41
CA GLU A 162 8.23 9.44 -6.41
C GLU A 162 8.23 10.10 -7.79
N ILE A 163 8.49 9.32 -8.84
CA ILE A 163 8.46 9.83 -10.21
C ILE A 163 7.05 10.29 -10.58
N LEU A 164 6.04 9.48 -10.26
CA LEU A 164 4.64 9.80 -10.54
C LEU A 164 4.21 11.14 -9.90
N TYR A 165 4.63 11.39 -8.66
CA TYR A 165 4.41 12.68 -7.99
C TYR A 165 5.10 13.82 -8.73
N HIS A 166 6.39 13.68 -9.08
CA HIS A 166 7.15 14.76 -9.71
C HIS A 166 6.66 15.10 -11.13
N GLU A 167 6.22 14.09 -11.89
CA GLU A 167 5.63 14.30 -13.22
C GLU A 167 4.29 15.03 -13.16
N ASN A 168 3.54 14.93 -12.03
CA ASN A 168 2.19 15.44 -11.90
C ASN A 168 2.00 16.46 -10.75
N ARG A 169 3.09 17.04 -10.22
CA ARG A 169 3.07 17.92 -9.03
C ARG A 169 2.17 19.15 -9.15
N ASP A 170 1.94 19.63 -10.38
CA ASP A 170 1.17 20.82 -10.65
C ASP A 170 -0.24 20.51 -11.21
N SER A 171 -0.66 19.23 -11.14
CA SER A 171 -1.92 18.73 -11.71
C SER A 171 -3.17 19.01 -10.86
N GLY A 172 -3.01 19.47 -9.63
CA GLY A 172 -4.09 19.57 -8.65
C GLY A 172 -4.37 18.28 -7.85
N LEU A 173 -3.77 17.15 -8.24
CA LEU A 173 -3.86 15.91 -7.49
C LEU A 173 -2.88 15.91 -6.30
N ARG A 174 -3.26 15.20 -5.23
CA ARG A 174 -2.37 14.92 -4.10
C ARG A 174 -1.89 13.49 -4.16
N PHE A 175 -0.58 13.32 -4.12
CA PHE A 175 0.07 11.99 -4.12
C PHE A 175 0.69 11.72 -2.76
N CYS A 176 0.58 10.47 -2.28
CA CYS A 176 1.25 10.05 -1.05
C CYS A 176 1.74 8.60 -1.15
N CYS A 177 3.04 8.41 -1.05
CA CYS A 177 3.64 7.08 -0.89
C CYS A 177 3.83 6.79 0.61
N VAL A 178 3.17 5.76 1.10
CA VAL A 178 3.20 5.38 2.51
C VAL A 178 4.30 4.36 2.74
N CYS A 179 5.21 4.65 3.67
CA CYS A 179 6.31 3.77 4.05
C CYS A 179 6.18 3.36 5.53
N PRO A 180 5.21 2.52 5.89
CA PRO A 180 4.99 2.15 7.27
C PRO A 180 6.04 1.16 7.78
N PRO A 181 6.33 1.16 9.10
CA PRO A 181 7.00 0.06 9.77
C PRO A 181 6.04 -1.13 9.91
N THR A 182 6.26 -2.01 10.88
CA THR A 182 5.32 -3.09 11.18
C THR A 182 3.94 -2.54 11.55
N VAL A 183 2.90 -3.05 10.90
CA VAL A 183 1.50 -2.72 11.19
C VAL A 183 0.77 -3.97 11.64
N ALA A 184 -0.09 -3.85 12.64
CA ALA A 184 -0.91 -4.95 13.18
C ALA A 184 -1.99 -5.36 12.16
N THR A 185 -1.60 -6.12 11.13
CA THR A 185 -2.47 -6.61 10.04
C THR A 185 -2.25 -8.09 9.79
N PRO A 186 -3.22 -8.79 9.16
CA PRO A 186 -3.06 -10.21 8.79
C PRO A 186 -1.95 -10.48 7.76
N LEU A 187 -1.35 -9.47 7.14
CA LEU A 187 -0.30 -9.64 6.14
C LEU A 187 0.88 -10.50 6.67
N TRP A 188 1.21 -10.35 7.95
CA TRP A 188 2.21 -11.19 8.63
C TRP A 188 1.86 -12.67 8.65
N ARG A 189 0.58 -13.03 8.68
CA ARG A 189 0.13 -14.42 8.70
C ARG A 189 0.34 -15.14 7.37
N GLN A 190 0.46 -14.42 6.27
CA GLN A 190 0.78 -15.02 4.97
C GLN A 190 2.19 -15.64 4.97
N ALA A 191 3.01 -15.22 5.89
CA ALA A 191 4.41 -15.54 6.00
C ALA A 191 4.74 -16.58 7.09
N GLU A 192 3.77 -16.99 7.91
CA GLU A 192 3.98 -17.93 9.04
C GLU A 192 4.40 -19.34 8.60
N ALA A 193 4.52 -19.61 7.29
CA ALA A 193 4.75 -20.96 6.78
C ALA A 193 6.20 -21.46 6.88
N THR A 194 7.24 -20.61 6.98
CA THR A 194 8.63 -21.08 6.94
C THR A 194 9.61 -20.38 7.87
N VAL A 195 9.76 -19.05 7.80
CA VAL A 195 10.71 -18.29 8.64
C VAL A 195 10.19 -16.87 8.85
N VAL A 196 9.98 -16.47 10.10
CA VAL A 196 9.55 -15.10 10.43
C VAL A 196 10.77 -14.24 10.78
N PRO A 197 11.05 -13.15 10.06
CA PRO A 197 12.14 -12.24 10.41
C PRO A 197 11.97 -11.65 11.81
N LYS A 198 13.06 -11.58 12.57
CA LYS A 198 13.05 -11.11 13.97
C LYS A 198 13.18 -9.60 14.07
N LEU A 199 13.90 -8.97 13.14
CA LEU A 199 14.19 -7.53 13.21
C LEU A 199 12.91 -6.67 13.17
N PRO A 200 11.94 -6.92 12.29
CA PRO A 200 10.71 -6.13 12.27
C PRO A 200 9.89 -6.24 13.56
N SER A 201 9.99 -7.36 14.27
CA SER A 201 9.28 -7.57 15.55
C SER A 201 9.88 -6.80 16.74
N LYS A 202 11.09 -6.25 16.60
CA LYS A 202 11.75 -5.43 17.64
C LYS A 202 11.36 -3.96 17.58
N GLY A 203 10.72 -3.53 16.50
CA GLY A 203 10.29 -2.14 16.28
C GLY A 203 8.91 -1.82 16.86
N GLU A 204 8.50 -0.57 16.69
CA GLU A 204 7.14 -0.13 17.00
C GLU A 204 6.15 -0.80 16.03
N THR A 205 5.12 -1.45 16.59
CA THR A 205 3.99 -1.97 15.80
C THR A 205 2.86 -0.96 15.85
N LEU A 206 2.49 -0.43 14.69
CA LEU A 206 1.41 0.55 14.56
C LEU A 206 0.07 -0.12 14.32
N THR A 207 -1.01 0.58 14.69
CA THR A 207 -2.35 0.23 14.25
C THR A 207 -2.60 0.77 12.83
N PRO A 208 -3.54 0.18 12.07
CA PRO A 208 -3.96 0.75 10.79
C PRO A 208 -4.37 2.22 10.88
N ASP A 209 -5.12 2.61 11.93
CA ASP A 209 -5.56 3.99 12.12
C ASP A 209 -4.41 4.98 12.28
N GLN A 210 -3.35 4.61 13.03
CA GLN A 210 -2.16 5.46 13.15
C GLN A 210 -1.46 5.70 11.81
N VAL A 211 -1.48 4.70 10.93
CA VAL A 211 -0.93 4.84 9.57
C VAL A 211 -1.81 5.74 8.73
N ILE A 212 -3.12 5.55 8.76
CA ILE A 212 -4.10 6.36 8.02
C ILE A 212 -4.03 7.83 8.47
N ASP A 213 -3.96 8.10 9.77
CA ASP A 213 -3.83 9.45 10.31
C ASP A 213 -2.58 10.18 9.78
N GLU A 214 -1.44 9.49 9.70
CA GLU A 214 -0.21 10.08 9.14
C GLU A 214 -0.35 10.34 7.63
N VAL A 215 -1.05 9.47 6.88
CA VAL A 215 -1.34 9.68 5.45
C VAL A 215 -2.22 10.93 5.26
N GLU A 216 -3.33 11.03 5.99
CA GLU A 216 -4.22 12.19 5.92
C GLU A 216 -3.45 13.48 6.22
N ARG A 217 -2.62 13.46 7.27
CA ARG A 217 -1.75 14.60 7.62
C ARG A 217 -0.76 14.95 6.49
N CYS A 218 -0.17 13.95 5.83
CA CYS A 218 0.76 14.19 4.73
C CYS A 218 0.06 14.77 3.50
N LEU A 219 -1.13 14.27 3.16
CA LEU A 219 -1.95 14.82 2.08
C LEU A 219 -2.33 16.30 2.34
N GLU A 220 -2.73 16.63 3.57
CA GLU A 220 -3.02 18.03 3.95
C GLU A 220 -1.81 18.97 3.82
N LEU A 221 -0.63 18.46 4.12
CA LEU A 221 0.62 19.21 4.05
C LEU A 221 1.26 19.19 2.65
N GLY A 222 0.64 18.53 1.67
CA GLY A 222 1.20 18.36 0.33
C GLY A 222 2.50 17.58 0.30
N LYS A 223 2.70 16.65 1.25
CA LYS A 223 3.91 15.83 1.33
C LYS A 223 3.75 14.52 0.57
N PRO A 224 4.65 14.22 -0.39
CA PRO A 224 4.51 13.02 -1.21
C PRO A 224 4.89 11.72 -0.49
N PHE A 225 5.48 11.78 0.72
CA PHE A 225 5.86 10.61 1.50
C PHE A 225 5.34 10.70 2.92
N ALA A 226 4.67 9.62 3.37
CA ALA A 226 4.27 9.40 4.74
C ALA A 226 5.18 8.35 5.40
N TYR A 227 5.77 8.73 6.53
CA TYR A 227 6.61 7.86 7.37
C TYR A 227 5.96 7.73 8.75
N PRO A 228 4.96 6.84 8.91
CA PRO A 228 4.25 6.65 10.18
C PRO A 228 5.19 6.14 11.27
N GLY A 229 4.97 6.60 12.50
CA GLY A 229 5.77 6.20 13.67
C GLY A 229 7.01 7.09 13.91
N LYS A 230 7.39 7.19 15.19
CA LYS A 230 8.46 8.09 15.61
C LYS A 230 9.85 7.63 15.15
N GLN A 231 10.05 6.30 15.10
CA GLN A 231 11.35 5.70 14.76
C GLN A 231 11.60 5.62 13.26
N THR A 232 10.55 5.69 12.43
CA THR A 232 10.62 5.50 10.98
C THR A 232 11.53 6.52 10.31
N LYS A 233 11.36 7.80 10.60
CA LYS A 233 12.19 8.89 10.04
C LYS A 233 13.64 8.75 10.46
N PHE A 234 13.90 8.36 11.71
CA PHE A 234 15.25 8.14 12.21
C PHE A 234 15.90 6.96 11.47
N GLY A 235 15.19 5.86 11.27
CA GLY A 235 15.67 4.70 10.50
C GLY A 235 16.08 5.05 9.08
N VAL A 236 15.30 5.88 8.38
CA VAL A 236 15.64 6.38 7.02
C VAL A 236 16.97 7.13 7.03
N ILE A 237 17.18 8.04 8.01
CA ILE A 237 18.42 8.81 8.15
C ILE A 237 19.59 7.86 8.44
N MET A 238 19.43 6.93 9.40
CA MET A 238 20.45 5.96 9.76
C MET A 238 20.86 5.09 8.57
N ARG A 239 19.88 4.61 7.79
CA ARG A 239 20.16 3.82 6.58
C ARG A 239 20.98 4.61 5.54
N ARG A 240 20.69 5.90 5.39
CA ARG A 240 21.37 6.76 4.41
C ARG A 240 22.81 7.11 4.83
N LEU A 241 23.01 7.43 6.11
CA LEU A 241 24.29 7.93 6.61
C LEU A 241 25.19 6.83 7.16
N PHE A 242 24.62 5.78 7.74
CA PHE A 242 25.35 4.71 8.44
C PHE A 242 24.86 3.31 8.01
N PRO A 243 24.93 2.98 6.70
CA PRO A 243 24.41 1.71 6.19
C PRO A 243 25.05 0.47 6.85
N GLY A 244 26.34 0.56 7.19
CA GLY A 244 27.06 -0.54 7.87
C GLY A 244 26.51 -0.86 9.26
N VAL A 245 26.09 0.18 10.01
CA VAL A 245 25.46 -0.02 11.34
C VAL A 245 24.12 -0.72 11.18
N VAL A 246 23.31 -0.28 10.23
CA VAL A 246 21.99 -0.90 9.97
C VAL A 246 22.13 -2.36 9.55
N TRP A 247 23.10 -2.68 8.68
CA TRP A 247 23.36 -4.07 8.29
C TRP A 247 23.87 -4.93 9.44
N LYS A 248 24.76 -4.38 10.29
CA LYS A 248 25.24 -5.08 11.47
C LYS A 248 24.08 -5.46 12.41
N GLU A 249 23.18 -4.52 12.70
CA GLU A 249 21.98 -4.79 13.51
C GLU A 249 21.08 -5.85 12.86
N SER A 250 20.93 -5.81 11.54
CA SER A 250 20.13 -6.81 10.81
C SER A 250 20.76 -8.21 10.92
N HIS A 251 22.07 -8.34 10.73
CA HIS A 251 22.78 -9.62 10.88
C HIS A 251 22.69 -10.14 12.32
N ASP A 252 22.98 -9.30 13.31
CA ASP A 252 22.93 -9.68 14.73
C ASP A 252 21.51 -10.13 15.14
N ALA A 253 20.47 -9.50 14.59
CA ALA A 253 19.08 -9.86 14.91
C ALA A 253 18.66 -11.20 14.30
N GLU A 254 19.03 -11.45 13.05
CA GLU A 254 18.61 -12.65 12.31
C GLU A 254 19.55 -13.83 12.48
N GLY A 255 20.78 -13.62 12.94
CA GLY A 255 21.78 -14.65 13.15
C GLY A 255 22.54 -15.05 11.87
N PHE A 256 22.81 -14.06 10.99
CA PHE A 256 23.64 -14.21 9.79
C PHE A 256 25.08 -13.80 10.06
#